data_045b52f5f959aaf6be6eb60425ae4c8f
#
_entry.id   045b52f5f959aaf6be6eb60425ae4c8f
#
_cell.length_a   1.000
_cell.length_b   1.000
_cell.length_c   1.000
_cell.angle_alpha   90.00
_cell.angle_beta   90.00
_cell.angle_gamma   90.00
#
_symmetry.space_group_name_H-M   'P 1'
#
loop_
_entity.id
_entity.type
_entity.pdbx_description
1 polymer ?
#
loop_
_entity_poly.entity_id
_entity_poly.type
_entity_poly.pdbx_seq_one_letter_code
_entity_poly.pdbx_strand_id
1 'polypeptide(L)'
;IPLSQNSAIRLVGYRDKDGGYIDSVQDSITYPLSGITKTSANFVERDFNESVVEGYKAALRVNLSDSWTFDANLMSQQTETDGVWDHNPTALGDYNVSRFFDDSTDDDWSKFTATITGDLGFADLTFTTSTLDRDLEYLTDYSAYAAYSAYVEAYYTCYAYYYGDNCIDPSIQYENDTNQEIETREIRLTSKNQTKLNWIIGSFYTENTL
;
A
#
# COMPACT_ATOMS: atom_id res chain seq x y z
N ILE A 1 -5.54 27.67 -9.79
CA ILE A 1 -4.89 28.77 -10.52
C ILE A 1 -5.48 28.78 -11.92
N PRO A 2 -6.16 29.83 -12.36
CA PRO A 2 -6.56 29.99 -13.75
C PRO A 2 -5.33 30.17 -14.63
N LEU A 3 -5.25 29.46 -15.75
CA LEU A 3 -4.21 29.60 -16.78
C LEU A 3 -4.71 30.43 -17.94
N SER A 4 -6.02 30.32 -18.23
CA SER A 4 -6.71 31.13 -19.25
C SER A 4 -8.19 31.26 -18.89
N GLN A 5 -9.03 31.80 -19.77
CA GLN A 5 -10.47 31.82 -19.61
C GLN A 5 -11.07 30.42 -19.64
N ASN A 6 -10.40 29.46 -20.30
CA ASN A 6 -10.89 28.13 -20.55
C ASN A 6 -10.06 27.02 -19.85
N SER A 7 -9.06 27.38 -19.05
CA SER A 7 -8.19 26.41 -18.40
C SER A 7 -7.76 26.81 -17.01
N ALA A 8 -7.66 25.83 -16.14
CA ALA A 8 -7.17 25.99 -14.77
C ALA A 8 -6.34 24.78 -14.32
N ILE A 9 -5.39 25.03 -13.46
CA ILE A 9 -4.59 24.02 -12.78
C ILE A 9 -4.76 24.13 -11.27
N ARG A 10 -4.79 22.98 -10.59
CA ARG A 10 -4.71 22.86 -9.14
C ARG A 10 -3.50 22.02 -8.78
N LEU A 11 -2.67 22.55 -7.88
CA LEU A 11 -1.52 21.85 -7.32
C LEU A 11 -1.74 21.69 -5.81
N VAL A 12 -1.40 20.52 -5.29
CA VAL A 12 -1.46 20.18 -3.87
C VAL A 12 -0.19 19.41 -3.53
N GLY A 13 0.44 19.75 -2.42
CA GLY A 13 1.47 18.97 -1.76
C GLY A 13 1.06 18.75 -0.32
N TYR A 14 1.35 17.60 0.25
CA TYR A 14 1.07 17.26 1.63
C TYR A 14 2.16 16.39 2.22
N ARG A 15 2.31 16.51 3.52
CA ARG A 15 3.11 15.64 4.36
C ARG A 15 2.36 15.42 5.67
N ASP A 16 2.27 14.18 6.08
CA ASP A 16 1.75 13.76 7.38
C ASP A 16 2.80 12.91 8.08
N LYS A 17 2.89 13.04 9.41
CA LYS A 17 3.84 12.28 10.21
C LYS A 17 3.17 11.88 11.52
N ASP A 18 3.02 10.57 11.69
CA ASP A 18 2.65 9.95 12.95
C ASP A 18 3.91 9.50 13.70
N GLY A 19 4.07 9.93 14.94
CA GLY A 19 5.30 9.71 15.72
C GLY A 19 5.40 8.35 16.41
N GLY A 20 4.53 7.39 16.05
CA GLY A 20 4.47 6.10 16.71
C GLY A 20 3.84 6.14 18.12
N TYR A 21 3.59 4.98 18.70
CA TYR A 21 3.06 4.82 20.05
C TYR A 21 3.26 3.40 20.61
N ILE A 22 3.95 2.54 19.86
CA ILE A 22 4.27 1.17 20.25
C ILE A 22 5.75 1.10 20.55
N ASP A 23 6.11 0.51 21.67
CA ASP A 23 7.48 0.28 22.07
C ASP A 23 7.91 -1.14 21.69
N SER A 24 9.03 -1.30 21.00
CA SER A 24 9.72 -2.57 20.91
C SER A 24 10.56 -2.74 22.19
N VAL A 25 10.16 -3.72 23.02
CA VAL A 25 10.80 -3.97 24.32
C VAL A 25 11.70 -5.19 24.27
N GLN A 26 12.65 -5.24 25.19
CA GLN A 26 13.52 -6.39 25.34
C GLN A 26 12.73 -7.61 25.83
N ASP A 27 12.87 -8.71 25.10
CA ASP A 27 12.30 -10.02 25.44
C ASP A 27 13.25 -11.12 24.95
N SER A 28 12.89 -12.37 25.24
CA SER A 28 13.59 -13.55 24.75
C SER A 28 12.61 -14.65 24.37
N ILE A 29 12.87 -15.30 23.25
CA ILE A 29 12.14 -16.48 22.77
C ILE A 29 13.05 -17.69 22.88
N THR A 30 12.54 -18.78 23.49
CA THR A 30 13.17 -20.10 23.42
C THR A 30 12.34 -21.00 22.51
N TYR A 31 12.96 -21.47 21.47
CA TYR A 31 12.31 -22.30 20.47
C TYR A 31 12.14 -23.72 21.00
N PRO A 32 10.93 -24.30 20.88
CA PRO A 32 10.58 -25.51 21.64
C PRO A 32 11.26 -26.80 21.18
N LEU A 33 11.71 -26.89 19.93
CA LEU A 33 12.35 -28.09 19.38
C LEU A 33 13.88 -28.02 19.48
N SER A 34 14.50 -26.93 19.06
CA SER A 34 15.95 -26.75 19.08
C SER A 34 16.48 -26.38 20.46
N GLY A 35 15.66 -25.75 21.30
CA GLY A 35 16.11 -25.14 22.56
C GLY A 35 16.93 -23.87 22.37
N ILE A 36 17.06 -23.37 21.14
CA ILE A 36 17.77 -22.11 20.85
C ILE A 36 17.01 -20.94 21.47
N THR A 37 17.74 -20.06 22.15
CA THR A 37 17.17 -18.85 22.73
C THR A 37 17.68 -17.62 21.97
N LYS A 38 16.79 -16.75 21.57
CA LYS A 38 17.05 -15.44 20.94
C LYS A 38 16.62 -14.32 21.86
N THR A 39 17.30 -13.20 21.77
CA THR A 39 16.96 -11.98 22.51
C THR A 39 16.74 -10.82 21.54
N SER A 40 15.74 -10.00 21.85
CA SER A 40 15.42 -8.78 21.10
C SER A 40 16.22 -7.55 21.56
N ALA A 41 17.28 -7.72 22.37
CA ALA A 41 18.02 -6.62 22.98
C ALA A 41 18.58 -5.58 22.00
N ASN A 42 18.83 -5.96 20.75
CA ASN A 42 19.33 -5.06 19.71
C ASN A 42 18.22 -4.29 18.97
N PHE A 43 16.96 -4.61 19.24
CA PHE A 43 15.79 -4.07 18.56
C PHE A 43 14.84 -3.33 19.53
N VAL A 44 15.40 -2.88 20.64
CA VAL A 44 14.65 -2.10 21.64
C VAL A 44 14.56 -0.65 21.17
N GLU A 45 13.33 -0.20 20.95
CA GLU A 45 13.04 1.15 20.46
C GLU A 45 11.72 1.65 21.01
N ARG A 46 11.63 2.94 21.32
CA ARG A 46 10.38 3.59 21.73
C ARG A 46 9.68 4.17 20.51
N ASP A 47 8.34 4.09 20.57
CA ASP A 47 7.49 4.66 19.52
C ASP A 47 7.92 4.18 18.12
N PHE A 48 8.36 2.90 18.03
CA PHE A 48 9.05 2.36 16.85
C PHE A 48 8.16 2.24 15.60
N ASN A 49 6.85 2.44 15.73
CA ASN A 49 5.89 2.39 14.63
C ASN A 49 5.59 3.79 14.05
N GLU A 50 6.64 4.58 13.81
CA GLU A 50 6.52 5.87 13.13
C GLU A 50 6.04 5.68 11.68
N SER A 51 5.21 6.61 11.18
CA SER A 51 4.79 6.62 9.78
C SER A 51 4.88 8.02 9.19
N VAL A 52 5.41 8.09 7.98
CA VAL A 52 5.50 9.33 7.19
C VAL A 52 4.81 9.12 5.86
N VAL A 53 3.87 10.00 5.53
CA VAL A 53 3.17 10.04 4.25
C VAL A 53 3.48 11.36 3.58
N GLU A 54 4.04 11.31 2.38
CA GLU A 54 4.29 12.48 1.54
C GLU A 54 3.62 12.30 0.18
N GLY A 55 3.09 13.39 -0.38
CA GLY A 55 2.51 13.27 -1.70
C GLY A 55 2.19 14.60 -2.35
N TYR A 56 1.90 14.49 -3.64
CA TYR A 56 1.49 15.63 -4.44
C TYR A 56 0.41 15.23 -5.44
N LYS A 57 -0.36 16.25 -5.83
CA LYS A 57 -1.40 16.14 -6.85
C LYS A 57 -1.36 17.35 -7.77
N ALA A 58 -1.44 17.08 -9.06
CA ALA A 58 -1.68 18.08 -10.08
C ALA A 58 -2.99 17.75 -10.81
N ALA A 59 -3.86 18.73 -10.98
CA ALA A 59 -5.11 18.56 -11.71
C ALA A 59 -5.25 19.72 -12.72
N LEU A 60 -5.46 19.37 -13.97
CA LEU A 60 -5.68 20.31 -15.08
C LEU A 60 -7.11 20.11 -15.60
N ARG A 61 -7.82 21.22 -15.78
CA ARG A 61 -9.08 21.27 -16.54
C ARG A 61 -8.95 22.22 -17.71
N VAL A 62 -9.42 21.78 -18.87
CA VAL A 62 -9.48 22.58 -20.10
C VAL A 62 -10.88 22.45 -20.70
N ASN A 63 -11.61 23.54 -20.81
CA ASN A 63 -12.82 23.63 -21.62
C ASN A 63 -12.38 23.79 -23.08
N LEU A 64 -12.45 22.68 -23.85
CA LEU A 64 -12.05 22.66 -25.26
C LEU A 64 -13.05 23.43 -26.12
N SER A 65 -14.34 23.41 -25.74
CA SER A 65 -15.44 24.20 -26.28
C SER A 65 -16.56 24.31 -25.26
N ASP A 66 -17.69 24.91 -25.62
CA ASP A 66 -18.89 24.97 -24.76
C ASP A 66 -19.47 23.58 -24.45
N SER A 67 -19.13 22.58 -25.26
CA SER A 67 -19.68 21.22 -25.17
C SER A 67 -18.64 20.17 -24.78
N TRP A 68 -17.34 20.51 -24.71
CA TRP A 68 -16.29 19.54 -24.46
C TRP A 68 -15.32 20.01 -23.39
N THR A 69 -15.05 19.13 -22.45
CA THR A 69 -14.11 19.33 -21.35
C THR A 69 -13.08 18.21 -21.31
N PHE A 70 -11.84 18.57 -21.07
CA PHE A 70 -10.74 17.67 -20.80
C PHE A 70 -10.24 17.88 -19.39
N ASP A 71 -10.14 16.80 -18.62
CA ASP A 71 -9.54 16.75 -17.29
C ASP A 71 -8.34 15.81 -17.29
N ALA A 72 -7.23 16.24 -16.69
CA ALA A 72 -6.09 15.40 -16.42
C ALA A 72 -5.70 15.52 -14.95
N ASN A 73 -5.38 14.39 -14.32
CA ASN A 73 -4.94 14.33 -12.94
C ASN A 73 -3.67 13.47 -12.84
N LEU A 74 -2.70 13.96 -12.10
CA LEU A 74 -1.54 13.21 -11.65
C LEU A 74 -1.55 13.23 -10.13
N MET A 75 -1.32 12.08 -9.51
CA MET A 75 -1.15 11.93 -8.06
C MET A 75 0.00 10.97 -7.80
N SER A 76 0.86 11.31 -6.84
CA SER A 76 1.90 10.43 -6.36
C SER A 76 1.97 10.55 -4.85
N GLN A 77 2.23 9.43 -4.19
CA GLN A 77 2.36 9.34 -2.76
C GLN A 77 3.44 8.33 -2.42
N GLN A 78 4.25 8.68 -1.43
CA GLN A 78 5.17 7.80 -0.75
C GLN A 78 4.72 7.65 0.69
N THR A 79 4.73 6.41 1.19
CA THR A 79 4.46 6.09 2.58
C THR A 79 5.60 5.25 3.11
N GLU A 80 6.30 5.78 4.10
CA GLU A 80 7.32 5.06 4.86
C GLU A 80 6.77 4.77 6.25
N THR A 81 6.83 3.52 6.68
CA THR A 81 6.40 3.12 8.03
C THR A 81 7.47 2.23 8.62
N ASP A 82 7.96 2.61 9.80
CA ASP A 82 8.79 1.77 10.63
C ASP A 82 7.88 0.94 11.56
N GLY A 83 8.32 -0.27 11.89
CA GLY A 83 7.60 -1.10 12.84
C GLY A 83 6.23 -1.61 12.37
N VAL A 84 5.44 -2.02 13.33
CA VAL A 84 4.11 -2.59 13.13
C VAL A 84 3.07 -1.95 14.04
N TRP A 85 1.79 -2.09 13.68
CA TRP A 85 0.65 -1.54 14.41
C TRP A 85 0.05 -2.53 15.42
N ASP A 86 0.69 -3.68 15.66
CA ASP A 86 0.27 -4.69 16.63
C ASP A 86 1.08 -4.59 17.94
N HIS A 87 0.52 -5.11 19.03
CA HIS A 87 1.16 -5.22 20.32
C HIS A 87 0.70 -6.49 21.06
N ASN A 88 1.46 -6.90 22.05
CA ASN A 88 1.15 -8.10 22.84
C ASN A 88 0.81 -7.75 24.30
N PRO A 89 -0.41 -7.29 24.58
CA PRO A 89 -0.78 -6.83 25.92
C PRO A 89 -0.76 -7.92 26.98
N THR A 90 -0.92 -9.18 26.57
CA THR A 90 -0.94 -10.32 27.52
C THR A 90 0.45 -10.66 28.04
N ALA A 91 1.46 -10.60 27.19
CA ALA A 91 2.82 -11.00 27.57
C ALA A 91 3.70 -9.79 27.94
N LEU A 92 3.55 -8.66 27.28
CA LEU A 92 4.50 -7.54 27.34
C LEU A 92 3.87 -6.24 27.88
N GLY A 93 2.54 -6.23 28.09
CA GLY A 93 1.78 -5.03 28.47
C GLY A 93 1.27 -4.22 27.29
N ASP A 94 0.42 -3.22 27.58
CA ASP A 94 -0.20 -2.40 26.57
C ASP A 94 0.85 -1.61 25.77
N TYR A 95 0.66 -1.55 24.44
CA TYR A 95 1.52 -0.85 23.49
C TYR A 95 2.96 -1.34 23.44
N ASN A 96 3.22 -2.59 23.87
CA ASN A 96 4.53 -3.21 23.78
C ASN A 96 4.51 -4.43 22.84
N VAL A 97 5.61 -4.59 22.13
CA VAL A 97 5.93 -5.76 21.30
C VAL A 97 7.40 -6.10 21.47
N SER A 98 7.82 -7.29 21.12
CA SER A 98 9.24 -7.64 20.99
C SER A 98 9.56 -8.00 19.55
N ARG A 99 10.64 -7.44 19.01
CA ARG A 99 11.10 -7.69 17.66
C ARG A 99 12.53 -8.21 17.65
N PHE A 100 12.79 -9.17 16.78
CA PHE A 100 14.08 -9.84 16.61
C PHE A 100 14.72 -9.49 15.26
N PHE A 101 13.98 -8.77 14.42
CA PHE A 101 14.37 -8.11 13.18
C PHE A 101 13.65 -6.78 13.06
N ASP A 102 14.16 -5.91 12.19
CA ASP A 102 13.48 -4.67 11.84
C ASP A 102 12.19 -4.97 11.04
N ASP A 103 11.15 -4.20 11.30
CA ASP A 103 9.94 -4.13 10.51
C ASP A 103 9.92 -2.81 9.75
N SER A 104 9.59 -2.83 8.47
CA SER A 104 9.40 -1.62 7.66
C SER A 104 8.41 -1.85 6.52
N THR A 105 7.81 -0.78 6.09
CA THR A 105 6.96 -0.76 4.89
C THR A 105 7.26 0.50 4.11
N ASP A 106 7.63 0.32 2.83
CA ASP A 106 7.79 1.38 1.84
C ASP A 106 6.74 1.15 0.73
N ASP A 107 5.82 2.11 0.56
CA ASP A 107 4.74 2.05 -0.42
C ASP A 107 4.75 3.32 -1.27
N ASP A 108 5.31 3.19 -2.48
CA ASP A 108 5.39 4.25 -3.47
C ASP A 108 4.40 3.99 -4.59
N TRP A 109 3.54 4.96 -4.86
CA TRP A 109 2.65 4.84 -6.00
C TRP A 109 2.42 6.15 -6.73
N SER A 110 2.17 6.03 -8.03
CA SER A 110 1.75 7.13 -8.87
C SER A 110 0.54 6.74 -9.71
N LYS A 111 -0.37 7.70 -9.91
CA LYS A 111 -1.57 7.53 -10.71
C LYS A 111 -1.75 8.70 -11.66
N PHE A 112 -1.87 8.38 -12.94
CA PHE A 112 -2.32 9.31 -13.96
C PHE A 112 -3.74 8.98 -14.40
N THR A 113 -4.58 10.01 -14.60
CA THR A 113 -5.93 9.85 -15.14
C THR A 113 -6.22 10.96 -16.13
N ALA A 114 -6.72 10.62 -17.30
CA ALA A 114 -7.23 11.57 -18.29
C ALA A 114 -8.69 11.25 -18.61
N THR A 115 -9.54 12.28 -18.60
CA THR A 115 -10.97 12.17 -18.91
C THR A 115 -11.36 13.24 -19.92
N ILE A 116 -12.10 12.81 -20.95
CA ILE A 116 -12.77 13.72 -21.86
C ILE A 116 -14.28 13.53 -21.73
N THR A 117 -15.00 14.62 -21.56
CA THR A 117 -16.47 14.62 -21.55
C THR A 117 -16.98 15.51 -22.66
N GLY A 118 -18.04 15.07 -23.34
CA GLY A 118 -18.60 15.80 -24.45
C GLY A 118 -20.11 15.65 -24.57
N ASP A 119 -20.77 16.74 -24.88
CA ASP A 119 -22.19 16.78 -25.21
C ASP A 119 -22.39 16.48 -26.69
N LEU A 120 -23.03 15.33 -27.01
CA LEU A 120 -23.37 14.90 -28.37
C LEU A 120 -24.76 15.35 -28.81
N GLY A 121 -25.48 16.13 -27.97
CA GLY A 121 -26.84 16.58 -28.19
C GLY A 121 -27.90 15.55 -27.69
N PHE A 122 -27.79 14.31 -28.04
CA PHE A 122 -28.68 13.24 -27.61
C PHE A 122 -28.19 12.46 -26.38
N ALA A 123 -26.90 12.50 -26.13
CA ALA A 123 -26.24 11.81 -25.02
C ALA A 123 -24.98 12.58 -24.61
N ASP A 124 -24.50 12.35 -23.38
CA ASP A 124 -23.20 12.77 -22.90
C ASP A 124 -22.22 11.61 -23.06
N LEU A 125 -21.09 11.87 -23.71
CA LEU A 125 -19.95 10.97 -23.81
C LEU A 125 -18.99 11.22 -22.64
N THR A 126 -18.54 10.15 -22.01
CA THR A 126 -17.39 10.16 -21.11
C THR A 126 -16.39 9.11 -21.58
N PHE A 127 -15.14 9.51 -21.76
CA PHE A 127 -14.03 8.60 -21.96
C PHE A 127 -12.98 8.88 -20.90
N THR A 128 -12.57 7.83 -20.18
CA THR A 128 -11.54 7.91 -19.14
C THR A 128 -10.48 6.86 -19.38
N THR A 129 -9.21 7.24 -19.22
CA THR A 129 -8.09 6.31 -19.12
C THR A 129 -7.28 6.64 -17.89
N SER A 130 -6.77 5.61 -17.22
CA SER A 130 -5.85 5.78 -16.09
C SER A 130 -4.78 4.70 -16.06
N THR A 131 -3.61 5.08 -15.55
CA THR A 131 -2.53 4.16 -15.16
C THR A 131 -2.24 4.34 -13.67
N LEU A 132 -1.96 3.25 -12.99
CA LEU A 132 -1.44 3.22 -11.63
C LEU A 132 -0.19 2.36 -11.65
N ASP A 133 0.92 2.93 -11.16
CA ASP A 133 2.17 2.23 -10.91
C ASP A 133 2.40 2.24 -9.40
N ARG A 134 2.70 1.09 -8.79
CA ARG A 134 2.94 0.94 -7.36
C ARG A 134 4.04 -0.02 -7.08
N ASP A 135 5.00 0.42 -6.27
CA ASP A 135 6.07 -0.36 -5.70
C ASP A 135 5.83 -0.49 -4.20
N LEU A 136 5.72 -1.71 -3.71
CA LEU A 136 5.50 -2.01 -2.30
C LEU A 136 6.58 -2.98 -1.82
N GLU A 137 7.43 -2.50 -0.91
CA GLU A 137 8.39 -3.31 -0.18
C GLU A 137 7.98 -3.37 1.28
N TYR A 138 7.99 -4.56 1.88
CA TYR A 138 7.85 -4.65 3.30
C TYR A 138 8.65 -5.78 3.93
N LEU A 139 9.22 -5.49 5.09
CA LEU A 139 9.94 -6.40 5.96
C LEU A 139 9.13 -6.59 7.24
N THR A 140 9.03 -7.83 7.74
CA THR A 140 8.39 -8.06 9.02
C THR A 140 9.01 -9.24 9.76
N ASP A 141 9.08 -9.11 11.07
CA ASP A 141 9.59 -10.13 11.98
C ASP A 141 8.55 -11.23 12.22
N TYR A 142 8.87 -12.45 11.81
CA TYR A 142 8.07 -13.66 12.02
C TYR A 142 8.67 -14.61 13.07
N SER A 143 9.67 -14.19 13.83
CA SER A 143 10.40 -15.03 14.78
C SER A 143 9.48 -15.67 15.84
N ALA A 144 8.49 -14.90 16.34
CA ALA A 144 7.51 -15.41 17.30
C ALA A 144 6.62 -16.51 16.71
N TYR A 145 6.37 -16.50 15.42
CA TYR A 145 5.58 -17.54 14.75
C TYR A 145 6.30 -18.89 14.75
N ALA A 146 7.62 -18.91 14.49
CA ALA A 146 8.40 -20.15 14.55
C ALA A 146 8.43 -20.74 15.97
N ALA A 147 8.35 -19.91 17.01
CA ALA A 147 8.32 -20.33 18.41
C ALA A 147 6.94 -20.84 18.88
N TYR A 148 5.89 -20.69 18.07
CA TYR A 148 4.52 -21.07 18.45
C TYR A 148 4.37 -22.55 18.81
N SER A 149 5.09 -23.45 18.10
CA SER A 149 5.09 -24.88 18.41
C SER A 149 6.31 -25.60 17.82
N ALA A 150 6.68 -26.74 18.39
CA ALA A 150 7.73 -27.60 17.86
C ALA A 150 7.48 -28.03 16.40
N TYR A 151 6.21 -28.15 15.99
CA TYR A 151 5.86 -28.48 14.62
C TYR A 151 6.19 -27.33 13.65
N VAL A 152 5.87 -26.09 14.01
CA VAL A 152 6.17 -24.91 13.19
C VAL A 152 7.67 -24.72 13.07
N GLU A 153 8.41 -24.81 14.18
CA GLU A 153 9.86 -24.75 14.19
C GLU A 153 10.49 -25.84 13.31
N ALA A 154 10.02 -27.10 13.44
CA ALA A 154 10.50 -28.21 12.63
C ALA A 154 10.30 -27.95 11.13
N TYR A 155 9.16 -27.41 10.76
CA TYR A 155 8.85 -27.14 9.35
C TYR A 155 9.78 -26.11 8.73
N TYR A 156 10.12 -25.06 9.45
CA TYR A 156 10.93 -23.97 8.91
C TYR A 156 12.44 -24.13 9.10
N THR A 157 12.87 -24.78 10.18
CA THR A 157 14.28 -24.69 10.59
C THR A 157 14.96 -25.98 10.96
N CYS A 158 14.19 -27.03 11.30
CA CYS A 158 14.74 -28.31 11.76
C CYS A 158 14.34 -29.49 10.87
N TYR A 159 13.96 -29.26 9.63
CA TYR A 159 13.53 -30.33 8.75
C TYR A 159 14.72 -31.21 8.34
N ALA A 160 14.75 -32.45 8.82
CA ALA A 160 15.86 -33.39 8.71
C ALA A 160 16.33 -33.64 7.25
N TYR A 161 15.43 -33.54 6.28
CA TYR A 161 15.75 -33.74 4.88
C TYR A 161 16.63 -32.61 4.29
N TYR A 162 16.45 -31.37 4.75
CA TYR A 162 17.17 -30.21 4.21
C TYR A 162 18.40 -29.84 5.05
N TYR A 163 18.31 -30.02 6.37
CA TYR A 163 19.32 -29.51 7.31
C TYR A 163 20.10 -30.60 8.03
N GLY A 164 19.82 -31.88 7.72
CA GLY A 164 20.32 -33.01 8.49
C GLY A 164 19.63 -33.08 9.85
N ASP A 165 20.31 -33.54 10.87
CA ASP A 165 19.78 -33.61 12.24
C ASP A 165 20.03 -32.29 13.02
N ASN A 166 20.46 -31.22 12.35
CA ASN A 166 20.77 -29.93 12.98
C ASN A 166 19.69 -28.91 12.68
N CYS A 167 19.19 -28.23 13.71
CA CYS A 167 18.37 -27.05 13.52
C CYS A 167 19.26 -25.86 13.19
N ILE A 168 18.85 -25.05 12.22
CA ILE A 168 19.43 -23.75 11.96
C ILE A 168 18.77 -22.70 12.88
N ASP A 169 19.25 -21.45 12.83
CA ASP A 169 18.63 -20.32 13.53
C ASP A 169 17.14 -20.22 13.17
N PRO A 170 16.22 -20.37 14.13
CA PRO A 170 14.79 -20.39 13.87
C PRO A 170 14.16 -19.00 13.80
N SER A 171 14.91 -17.93 14.01
CA SER A 171 14.38 -16.57 13.80
C SER A 171 14.14 -16.33 12.31
N ILE A 172 12.99 -15.75 11.99
CA ILE A 172 12.50 -15.60 10.62
C ILE A 172 12.14 -14.15 10.38
N GLN A 173 12.66 -13.58 9.29
CA GLN A 173 12.17 -12.35 8.70
C GLN A 173 11.43 -12.68 7.40
N TYR A 174 10.31 -12.05 7.19
CA TYR A 174 9.57 -12.10 5.93
C TYR A 174 9.83 -10.80 5.15
N GLU A 175 10.19 -10.95 3.90
CA GLU A 175 10.41 -9.88 2.94
C GLU A 175 9.45 -10.06 1.77
N ASN A 176 8.81 -8.98 1.36
CA ASN A 176 7.97 -8.95 0.17
C ASN A 176 8.30 -7.72 -0.66
N ASP A 177 8.49 -7.93 -1.95
CA ASP A 177 8.65 -6.91 -2.96
C ASP A 177 7.58 -7.14 -4.04
N THR A 178 6.76 -6.15 -4.28
CA THR A 178 5.64 -6.22 -5.21
C THR A 178 5.60 -4.98 -6.08
N ASN A 179 5.75 -5.19 -7.39
CA ASN A 179 5.56 -4.17 -8.41
C ASN A 179 4.20 -4.39 -9.08
N GLN A 180 3.36 -3.38 -9.09
CA GLN A 180 2.02 -3.46 -9.66
C GLN A 180 1.78 -2.35 -10.66
N GLU A 181 1.34 -2.73 -11.87
CA GLU A 181 0.87 -1.82 -12.89
C GLU A 181 -0.59 -2.10 -13.23
N ILE A 182 -1.45 -1.07 -13.16
CA ILE A 182 -2.86 -1.18 -13.52
C ILE A 182 -3.19 -0.18 -14.61
N GLU A 183 -3.63 -0.67 -15.77
CA GLU A 183 -4.25 0.12 -16.80
C GLU A 183 -5.78 -0.01 -16.76
N THR A 184 -6.48 1.12 -16.89
CA THR A 184 -7.96 1.15 -16.95
C THR A 184 -8.41 2.06 -18.06
N ARG A 185 -9.43 1.63 -18.83
CA ARG A 185 -10.07 2.40 -19.89
C ARG A 185 -11.58 2.23 -19.80
N GLU A 186 -12.31 3.31 -19.80
CA GLU A 186 -13.77 3.33 -19.80
C GLU A 186 -14.28 4.27 -20.89
N ILE A 187 -15.27 3.83 -21.62
CA ILE A 187 -16.10 4.67 -22.48
C ILE A 187 -17.55 4.51 -22.10
N ARG A 188 -18.28 5.61 -21.93
CA ARG A 188 -19.67 5.62 -21.50
C ARG A 188 -20.47 6.68 -22.22
N LEU A 189 -21.67 6.31 -22.62
CA LEU A 189 -22.72 7.19 -23.13
C LEU A 189 -23.87 7.21 -22.13
N THR A 190 -24.32 8.39 -21.75
CA THR A 190 -25.46 8.59 -20.84
C THR A 190 -26.53 9.42 -21.54
N SER A 191 -27.75 8.91 -21.61
CA SER A 191 -28.85 9.64 -22.22
C SER A 191 -29.15 10.94 -21.49
N LYS A 192 -29.56 11.96 -22.25
CA LYS A 192 -30.08 13.20 -21.66
C LYS A 192 -31.52 13.01 -21.17
N ASN A 193 -31.84 13.63 -20.04
CA ASN A 193 -33.19 13.55 -19.39
C ASN A 193 -34.34 14.17 -20.18
N GLN A 194 -34.26 14.20 -21.51
CA GLN A 194 -35.31 14.78 -22.40
C GLN A 194 -36.29 13.74 -22.95
N THR A 195 -36.10 12.45 -22.63
CA THR A 195 -36.92 11.36 -23.11
C THR A 195 -37.55 10.56 -21.98
N LYS A 196 -38.60 9.75 -22.29
CA LYS A 196 -39.21 8.85 -21.31
C LYS A 196 -38.31 7.66 -20.94
N LEU A 197 -37.24 7.43 -21.68
CA LEU A 197 -36.27 6.35 -21.48
C LEU A 197 -34.92 6.97 -21.14
N ASN A 198 -34.43 6.69 -19.96
CA ASN A 198 -33.05 6.99 -19.55
C ASN A 198 -32.21 5.72 -19.69
N TRP A 199 -31.03 5.83 -20.30
CA TRP A 199 -30.15 4.72 -20.53
C TRP A 199 -28.68 5.13 -20.35
N ILE A 200 -27.87 4.16 -19.97
CA ILE A 200 -26.40 4.25 -19.91
C ILE A 200 -25.89 3.03 -20.69
N ILE A 201 -24.91 3.26 -21.56
CA ILE A 201 -24.22 2.21 -22.30
C ILE A 201 -22.73 2.52 -22.17
N GLY A 202 -21.93 1.50 -21.86
CA GLY A 202 -20.50 1.67 -21.73
C GLY A 202 -19.72 0.38 -21.92
N SER A 203 -18.42 0.54 -22.04
CA SER A 203 -17.44 -0.53 -22.03
C SER A 203 -16.32 -0.16 -21.05
N PHE A 204 -15.86 -1.14 -20.32
CA PHE A 204 -14.79 -1.01 -19.34
C PHE A 204 -13.74 -2.09 -19.61
N TYR A 205 -12.47 -1.69 -19.58
CA TYR A 205 -11.32 -2.57 -19.69
C TYR A 205 -10.36 -2.26 -18.53
N THR A 206 -9.81 -3.29 -17.92
CA THR A 206 -8.71 -3.19 -16.97
C THR A 206 -7.71 -4.30 -17.19
N GLU A 207 -6.44 -3.97 -17.07
CA GLU A 207 -5.32 -4.89 -17.03
C GLU A 207 -4.53 -4.64 -15.74
N ASN A 208 -4.13 -5.70 -15.08
CA ASN A 208 -3.35 -5.66 -13.85
C ASN A 208 -2.16 -6.62 -14.02
N THR A 209 -0.96 -6.08 -13.91
CA THR A 209 0.31 -6.81 -13.93
C THR A 209 0.96 -6.72 -12.55
N LEU A 210 1.43 -7.86 -12.04
CA LEU A 210 2.12 -8.02 -10.76
C LEU A 210 3.49 -8.63 -10.99
#